data_9ab883d698fa531ab7a3a59638875d9a
#
_entry.id   9ab883d698fa531ab7a3a59638875d9a
#
_cell.length_a   1.000
_cell.length_b   1.000
_cell.length_c   1.000
_cell.angle_alpha   90.00
_cell.angle_beta   90.00
_cell.angle_gamma   90.00
#
_symmetry.space_group_name_H-M   'P 1'
#
loop_
_entity.id
_entity.type
_entity.pdbx_description
1 polymer ?
#
loop_
_entity_poly.entity_id
_entity_poly.type
_entity_poly.pdbx_seq_one_letter_code
_entity_poly.pdbx_strand_id
1 'polypeptide(L)'
;MEQRAFDLLLSRKVAELEREHGVRYEAGSIAPHDPSLAKDVFEAGFQLALEVGVYLVDEGRRVQLGEEELKSALASAKSRVLVGEGRDARVLEPRRPGSGARPLVFGGYAGTPTPPEIFKESALSYALEPLVDALDHGSLASVSGLSVQRGAPSEAEATVAELRLLREAVEEAGRPGMHLLACESSVTAVGSLAAMALGLLRRSDAQLVPVLNEMKVDRGQLVKAHVGLAYGVHNAALVDPVVGGFARGAAGSAICAVAETLLSLAAYGASYVLIHPYHIHLKATSSRECLWVEAALGLAGERLRVPLVGDVWPANGGGVVEMLYEVAANALVASAFGLHLLGPAPANGERPHGTGLEARLMAEVGAAAARLNPSDAVELAESLLKRYEPSLRNPNPGKPFPELYDAGKRVPARWWLEAYLEVRRELSDMGLDLERGAGGASD
;
A
#
# COMPACT_ATOMS: atom_id res chain seq x y z
N MET A 1 10.39 26.82 12.02
CA MET A 1 11.55 25.89 12.04
C MET A 1 11.88 25.57 10.60
N GLU A 2 13.15 25.57 10.21
CA GLU A 2 13.54 25.11 8.88
C GLU A 2 13.37 23.59 8.75
N GLN A 3 13.00 23.11 7.56
CA GLN A 3 12.76 21.69 7.30
C GLN A 3 13.96 20.82 7.69
N ARG A 4 15.18 21.24 7.33
CA ARG A 4 16.40 20.52 7.71
C ARG A 4 16.56 20.37 9.22
N ALA A 5 16.14 21.36 10.01
CA ALA A 5 16.19 21.27 11.46
C ALA A 5 15.16 20.27 12.00
N PHE A 6 14.00 20.17 11.33
CA PHE A 6 13.00 19.15 11.65
C PHE A 6 13.51 17.74 11.32
N ASP A 7 14.09 17.55 10.15
CA ASP A 7 14.63 16.25 9.70
C ASP A 7 15.73 15.75 10.65
N LEU A 8 16.61 16.64 11.11
CA LEU A 8 17.64 16.30 12.11
C LEU A 8 17.05 16.01 13.49
N LEU A 9 15.99 16.71 13.89
CA LEU A 9 15.26 16.42 15.12
C LEU A 9 14.64 15.01 15.06
N LEU A 10 13.96 14.69 13.96
CA LEU A 10 13.36 13.38 13.73
C LEU A 10 14.42 12.28 13.83
N SER A 11 15.50 12.36 13.06
CA SER A 11 16.54 11.34 13.06
C SER A 11 17.20 11.13 14.43
N ARG A 12 17.42 12.22 15.20
CA ARG A 12 17.94 12.13 16.56
C ARG A 12 16.95 11.44 17.49
N LYS A 13 15.67 11.82 17.44
CA LYS A 13 14.64 11.25 18.30
C LYS A 13 14.38 9.78 18.00
N VAL A 14 14.36 9.39 16.75
CA VAL A 14 14.30 7.97 16.37
C VAL A 14 15.46 7.19 17.00
N ALA A 15 16.71 7.69 16.93
CA ALA A 15 17.86 7.03 17.53
C ALA A 15 17.82 6.95 19.06
N GLU A 16 17.19 7.93 19.73
CA GLU A 16 16.96 7.89 21.18
C GLU A 16 15.94 6.78 21.50
N LEU A 17 14.80 6.76 20.83
CA LEU A 17 13.69 5.84 21.07
C LEU A 17 14.03 4.39 20.71
N GLU A 18 14.81 4.15 19.64
CA GLU A 18 15.37 2.82 19.35
C GLU A 18 16.10 2.23 20.57
N ARG A 19 16.89 3.07 21.27
CA ARG A 19 17.66 2.64 22.45
C ARG A 19 16.81 2.51 23.70
N GLU A 20 15.90 3.47 23.94
CA GLU A 20 15.04 3.51 25.13
C GLU A 20 14.08 2.33 25.17
N HIS A 21 13.46 2.00 24.01
CA HIS A 21 12.49 0.91 23.88
C HIS A 21 13.14 -0.41 23.44
N GLY A 22 14.44 -0.44 23.19
CA GLY A 22 15.13 -1.66 22.77
C GLY A 22 14.75 -2.16 21.37
N VAL A 23 14.13 -1.31 20.53
CA VAL A 23 13.75 -1.67 19.17
C VAL A 23 14.99 -1.82 18.30
N ARG A 24 15.25 -3.03 17.81
CA ARG A 24 16.44 -3.33 17.02
C ARG A 24 16.08 -4.19 15.82
N TYR A 25 16.67 -3.86 14.68
CA TYR A 25 16.66 -4.70 13.50
C TYR A 25 17.81 -5.72 13.59
N GLU A 26 17.48 -6.99 13.47
CA GLU A 26 18.49 -8.04 13.37
C GLU A 26 18.93 -8.17 11.92
N ALA A 27 20.19 -7.88 11.65
CA ALA A 27 20.74 -7.86 10.28
C ALA A 27 20.47 -9.18 9.55
N GLY A 28 19.83 -9.08 8.39
CA GLY A 28 19.47 -10.23 7.55
C GLY A 28 18.11 -10.85 7.85
N SER A 29 17.41 -10.45 8.90
CA SER A 29 16.03 -10.87 9.18
C SER A 29 15.02 -10.17 8.26
N ILE A 30 13.88 -10.81 8.02
CA ILE A 30 12.74 -10.24 7.28
C ILE A 30 11.50 -10.05 8.17
N ALA A 31 11.60 -10.42 9.44
CA ALA A 31 10.56 -10.19 10.43
C ALA A 31 11.17 -10.20 11.85
N PRO A 32 10.54 -9.54 12.83
CA PRO A 32 10.93 -9.66 14.22
C PRO A 32 10.78 -11.09 14.75
N HIS A 33 11.81 -11.60 15.42
CA HIS A 33 11.74 -12.92 16.05
C HIS A 33 10.95 -12.90 17.38
N ASP A 34 10.94 -11.78 18.07
CA ASP A 34 10.24 -11.61 19.34
C ASP A 34 8.92 -10.84 19.15
N PRO A 35 7.76 -11.48 19.31
CA PRO A 35 6.47 -10.79 19.23
C PRO A 35 6.28 -9.68 20.28
N SER A 36 7.06 -9.66 21.38
CA SER A 36 6.99 -8.61 22.37
C SER A 36 7.41 -7.25 21.81
N LEU A 37 8.22 -7.24 20.74
CA LEU A 37 8.63 -6.04 20.00
C LEU A 37 7.43 -5.22 19.52
N ALA A 38 6.26 -5.84 19.31
CA ALA A 38 5.02 -5.16 18.95
C ALA A 38 4.66 -4.02 19.92
N LYS A 39 4.83 -4.26 21.21
CA LYS A 39 4.59 -3.27 22.26
C LYS A 39 5.62 -2.15 22.17
N ASP A 40 6.88 -2.50 22.07
CA ASP A 40 8.00 -1.55 22.12
C ASP A 40 8.00 -0.64 20.89
N VAL A 41 7.71 -1.17 19.69
CA VAL A 41 7.55 -0.39 18.45
C VAL A 41 6.36 0.56 18.56
N PHE A 42 5.23 0.11 19.12
CA PHE A 42 4.06 0.97 19.29
C PHE A 42 4.33 2.10 20.29
N GLU A 43 4.92 1.79 21.46
CA GLU A 43 5.21 2.79 22.48
C GLU A 43 6.26 3.81 22.01
N ALA A 44 7.30 3.34 21.32
CA ALA A 44 8.30 4.21 20.70
C ALA A 44 7.68 5.13 19.63
N GLY A 45 6.81 4.59 18.76
CA GLY A 45 6.12 5.37 17.72
C GLY A 45 5.13 6.38 18.31
N PHE A 46 4.40 6.01 19.37
CA PHE A 46 3.52 6.92 20.07
C PHE A 46 4.31 8.08 20.72
N GLN A 47 5.43 7.77 21.36
CA GLN A 47 6.32 8.77 21.95
C GLN A 47 6.96 9.65 20.87
N LEU A 48 7.34 9.08 19.70
CA LEU A 48 7.85 9.84 18.57
C LEU A 48 6.82 10.86 18.07
N ALA A 49 5.54 10.46 17.93
CA ALA A 49 4.46 11.34 17.51
C ALA A 49 4.25 12.51 18.49
N LEU A 50 4.36 12.27 19.81
CA LEU A 50 4.28 13.31 20.84
C LEU A 50 5.46 14.26 20.79
N GLU A 51 6.68 13.72 20.74
CA GLU A 51 7.90 14.52 20.90
C GLU A 51 8.30 15.25 19.63
N VAL A 52 8.04 14.67 18.46
CA VAL A 52 8.38 15.27 17.15
C VAL A 52 7.19 15.98 16.53
N GLY A 53 5.98 15.41 16.63
CA GLY A 53 4.79 15.97 15.98
C GLY A 53 4.90 15.90 14.46
N VAL A 54 4.23 16.83 13.75
CA VAL A 54 4.19 16.88 12.30
C VAL A 54 4.72 18.22 11.77
N TYR A 55 5.41 18.18 10.63
CA TYR A 55 5.91 19.39 9.98
C TYR A 55 4.99 19.84 8.84
N LEU A 56 4.50 21.08 8.91
CA LEU A 56 3.73 21.74 7.85
C LEU A 56 4.70 22.34 6.85
N VAL A 57 4.83 21.69 5.69
CA VAL A 57 5.82 22.05 4.66
C VAL A 57 5.62 23.47 4.13
N ASP A 58 4.36 23.83 3.83
CA ASP A 58 4.02 25.13 3.25
C ASP A 58 4.27 26.32 4.19
N GLU A 59 4.27 26.06 5.49
CA GLU A 59 4.35 27.11 6.51
C GLU A 59 5.70 27.13 7.24
N GLY A 60 6.54 26.13 7.03
CA GLY A 60 7.79 26.00 7.75
C GLY A 60 7.59 25.85 9.27
N ARG A 61 6.49 25.20 9.66
CA ARG A 61 6.09 25.06 11.08
C ARG A 61 6.01 23.62 11.51
N ARG A 62 6.41 23.38 12.73
CA ARG A 62 6.19 22.15 13.46
C ARG A 62 4.93 22.28 14.31
N VAL A 63 4.03 21.31 14.21
CA VAL A 63 2.84 21.17 15.06
C VAL A 63 3.05 19.98 15.97
N GLN A 64 2.90 20.19 17.26
CA GLN A 64 2.90 19.11 18.26
C GLN A 64 1.46 18.75 18.60
N LEU A 65 1.20 17.47 18.69
CA LEU A 65 -0.06 16.92 19.17
C LEU A 65 0.06 16.57 20.65
N GLY A 66 -0.98 16.84 21.40
CA GLY A 66 -1.06 16.44 22.79
C GLY A 66 -1.35 14.95 22.94
N GLU A 67 -0.98 14.39 24.10
CA GLU A 67 -1.20 12.97 24.40
C GLU A 67 -2.68 12.59 24.30
N GLU A 68 -3.58 13.44 24.82
CA GLU A 68 -5.03 13.23 24.77
C GLU A 68 -5.60 13.33 23.33
N GLU A 69 -4.99 14.16 22.47
CA GLU A 69 -5.38 14.24 21.05
C GLU A 69 -5.03 12.95 20.33
N LEU A 70 -3.83 12.39 20.53
CA LEU A 70 -3.42 11.13 19.93
C LEU A 70 -4.23 9.94 20.48
N LYS A 71 -4.50 9.90 21.77
CA LYS A 71 -5.36 8.88 22.40
C LYS A 71 -6.80 8.95 21.85
N SER A 72 -7.33 10.16 21.72
CA SER A 72 -8.66 10.37 21.15
C SER A 72 -8.75 9.95 19.68
N ALA A 73 -7.73 10.29 18.88
CA ALA A 73 -7.63 9.87 17.49
C ALA A 73 -7.62 8.35 17.38
N LEU A 74 -6.78 7.67 18.19
CA LEU A 74 -6.69 6.22 18.23
C LEU A 74 -8.01 5.57 18.70
N ALA A 75 -8.67 6.15 19.71
CA ALA A 75 -9.95 5.64 20.21
C ALA A 75 -11.08 5.79 19.20
N SER A 76 -11.01 6.81 18.32
CA SER A 76 -11.99 7.07 17.26
C SER A 76 -11.65 6.39 15.94
N ALA A 77 -10.51 5.66 15.86
CA ALA A 77 -10.13 4.91 14.67
C ALA A 77 -11.21 3.90 14.28
N LYS A 78 -11.49 3.80 12.99
CA LYS A 78 -12.51 2.88 12.47
C LYS A 78 -11.95 1.46 12.47
N SER A 79 -12.47 0.61 13.35
CA SER A 79 -12.15 -0.83 13.35
C SER A 79 -12.96 -1.61 12.31
N ARG A 80 -13.89 -0.97 11.63
CA ARG A 80 -14.74 -1.58 10.60
C ARG A 80 -15.10 -0.57 9.55
N VAL A 81 -14.69 -0.80 8.31
CA VAL A 81 -14.92 0.08 7.17
C VAL A 81 -15.65 -0.68 6.08
N LEU A 82 -16.86 -0.26 5.75
CA LEU A 82 -17.59 -0.81 4.61
C LEU A 82 -17.09 -0.13 3.33
N VAL A 83 -16.55 -0.90 2.40
CA VAL A 83 -16.02 -0.45 1.12
C VAL A 83 -16.77 -1.13 -0.02
N GLY A 84 -16.97 -0.41 -1.14
CA GLY A 84 -17.76 -0.89 -2.27
C GLY A 84 -19.27 -0.95 -2.00
N GLU A 85 -20.04 -1.41 -2.98
CA GLU A 85 -21.51 -1.39 -2.97
C GLU A 85 -22.11 -2.70 -3.48
N GLY A 86 -23.35 -2.99 -3.02
CA GLY A 86 -24.12 -4.15 -3.48
C GLY A 86 -23.36 -5.48 -3.26
N ARG A 87 -23.29 -6.33 -4.28
CA ARG A 87 -22.61 -7.63 -4.19
C ARG A 87 -21.07 -7.51 -4.11
N ASP A 88 -20.53 -6.35 -4.49
CA ASP A 88 -19.09 -6.07 -4.45
C ASP A 88 -18.67 -5.43 -3.12
N ALA A 89 -19.62 -5.16 -2.21
CA ALA A 89 -19.33 -4.62 -0.90
C ALA A 89 -18.44 -5.58 -0.09
N ARG A 90 -17.46 -5.01 0.60
CA ARG A 90 -16.54 -5.73 1.49
C ARG A 90 -16.42 -4.99 2.81
N VAL A 91 -16.07 -5.73 3.86
CA VAL A 91 -15.76 -5.14 5.16
C VAL A 91 -14.25 -5.21 5.37
N LEU A 92 -13.63 -4.07 5.50
CA LEU A 92 -12.23 -3.91 5.82
C LEU A 92 -12.09 -3.77 7.34
N GLU A 93 -11.43 -4.73 7.97
CA GLU A 93 -11.24 -4.81 9.43
C GLU A 93 -9.77 -5.05 9.77
N PRO A 94 -9.26 -4.57 10.93
CA PRO A 94 -7.93 -4.95 11.38
C PRO A 94 -7.81 -6.46 11.46
N ARG A 95 -6.78 -6.99 10.83
CA ARG A 95 -6.43 -8.41 10.89
C ARG A 95 -5.40 -8.65 11.99
N ARG A 96 -5.24 -9.89 12.40
CA ARG A 96 -4.24 -10.33 13.38
C ARG A 96 -3.32 -11.37 12.77
N PRO A 97 -2.06 -11.41 13.16
CA PRO A 97 -1.16 -12.50 12.79
C PRO A 97 -1.80 -13.87 13.04
N GLY A 98 -1.75 -14.77 12.05
CA GLY A 98 -2.29 -16.12 12.16
C GLY A 98 -3.81 -16.23 12.32
N SER A 99 -4.60 -15.20 12.04
CA SER A 99 -6.06 -15.20 12.23
C SER A 99 -6.83 -16.13 11.29
N GLY A 100 -6.20 -16.59 10.20
CA GLY A 100 -6.84 -17.42 9.16
C GLY A 100 -7.76 -16.64 8.22
N ALA A 101 -8.11 -15.39 8.53
CA ALA A 101 -8.96 -14.57 7.69
C ALA A 101 -8.21 -14.13 6.42
N ARG A 102 -8.82 -14.29 5.25
CA ARG A 102 -8.24 -13.86 3.97
C ARG A 102 -8.04 -12.32 3.97
N PRO A 103 -6.89 -11.81 3.50
CA PRO A 103 -6.75 -10.36 3.28
C PRO A 103 -7.70 -9.88 2.17
N LEU A 104 -8.20 -8.66 2.26
CA LEU A 104 -8.73 -7.97 1.10
C LEU A 104 -7.55 -7.56 0.19
N VAL A 105 -7.79 -7.58 -1.11
CA VAL A 105 -6.78 -7.31 -2.14
C VAL A 105 -7.22 -6.11 -2.97
N PHE A 106 -6.41 -5.06 -2.94
CA PHE A 106 -6.53 -3.90 -3.80
C PHE A 106 -5.59 -4.10 -4.98
N GLY A 107 -6.14 -4.37 -6.17
CA GLY A 107 -5.34 -4.61 -7.36
C GLY A 107 -5.07 -3.34 -8.14
N GLY A 108 -3.88 -3.22 -8.73
CA GLY A 108 -3.54 -2.12 -9.61
C GLY A 108 -2.11 -1.64 -9.49
N TYR A 109 -1.83 -0.54 -10.15
CA TYR A 109 -0.49 0.03 -10.26
C TYR A 109 -0.14 1.05 -9.13
N ALA A 110 -1.01 1.24 -8.15
CA ALA A 110 -0.76 2.09 -6.97
C ALA A 110 -0.05 3.43 -7.32
N GLY A 111 -0.74 4.32 -8.04
CA GLY A 111 -0.21 5.65 -8.38
C GLY A 111 0.80 5.72 -9.52
N THR A 112 1.24 4.60 -10.09
CA THR A 112 2.20 4.56 -11.21
C THR A 112 1.71 5.39 -12.41
N PRO A 113 2.55 6.28 -12.99
CA PRO A 113 2.19 7.02 -14.20
C PRO A 113 1.81 6.08 -15.34
N THR A 114 0.56 6.13 -15.76
CA THR A 114 0.00 5.21 -16.75
C THR A 114 -0.49 5.99 -17.97
N PRO A 115 -0.07 5.62 -19.20
CA PRO A 115 -0.57 6.25 -20.42
C PRO A 115 -2.08 6.09 -20.57
N PRO A 116 -2.82 7.13 -21.00
CA PRO A 116 -4.28 7.07 -21.16
C PRO A 116 -4.74 5.94 -22.08
N GLU A 117 -3.94 5.58 -23.08
CA GLU A 117 -4.26 4.58 -24.11
C GLU A 117 -4.38 3.16 -23.53
N ILE A 118 -3.69 2.86 -22.44
CA ILE A 118 -3.71 1.54 -21.79
C ILE A 118 -4.42 1.57 -20.43
N PHE A 119 -4.79 2.75 -19.93
CA PHE A 119 -5.27 2.93 -18.56
C PHE A 119 -6.49 2.07 -18.23
N LYS A 120 -7.53 2.17 -19.05
CA LYS A 120 -8.77 1.38 -18.82
C LYS A 120 -8.51 -0.12 -18.96
N GLU A 121 -7.81 -0.53 -20.00
CA GLU A 121 -7.58 -1.96 -20.27
C GLU A 121 -6.70 -2.61 -19.19
N SER A 122 -5.70 -1.88 -18.69
CA SER A 122 -4.91 -2.37 -17.58
C SER A 122 -5.74 -2.45 -16.30
N ALA A 123 -6.53 -1.44 -15.96
CA ALA A 123 -7.44 -1.48 -14.81
C ALA A 123 -8.45 -2.64 -14.92
N LEU A 124 -9.01 -2.86 -16.09
CA LEU A 124 -9.92 -3.97 -16.38
C LEU A 124 -9.26 -5.32 -16.13
N SER A 125 -7.98 -5.48 -16.48
CA SER A 125 -7.26 -6.74 -16.23
C SER A 125 -7.23 -7.13 -14.75
N TYR A 126 -7.11 -6.14 -13.85
CA TYR A 126 -7.19 -6.37 -12.40
C TYR A 126 -8.63 -6.58 -11.92
N ALA A 127 -9.59 -5.81 -12.43
CA ALA A 127 -10.99 -5.94 -12.06
C ALA A 127 -11.61 -7.29 -12.43
N LEU A 128 -11.07 -7.96 -13.46
CA LEU A 128 -11.48 -9.32 -13.88
C LEU A 128 -10.97 -10.42 -12.96
N GLU A 129 -9.98 -10.15 -12.09
CA GLU A 129 -9.45 -11.15 -11.19
C GLU A 129 -10.40 -11.42 -10.01
N PRO A 130 -10.89 -12.66 -9.82
CA PRO A 130 -11.94 -12.95 -8.85
C PRO A 130 -11.56 -12.67 -7.39
N LEU A 131 -10.26 -12.78 -7.05
CA LEU A 131 -9.74 -12.57 -5.70
C LEU A 131 -9.31 -11.12 -5.43
N VAL A 132 -9.37 -10.24 -6.41
CA VAL A 132 -9.17 -8.80 -6.24
C VAL A 132 -10.48 -8.19 -5.76
N ASP A 133 -10.48 -7.52 -4.61
CA ASP A 133 -11.67 -6.98 -3.94
C ASP A 133 -11.92 -5.50 -4.25
N ALA A 134 -10.85 -4.77 -4.56
CA ALA A 134 -10.85 -3.33 -4.80
C ALA A 134 -9.83 -2.97 -5.88
N LEU A 135 -9.92 -1.78 -6.46
CA LEU A 135 -8.89 -1.24 -7.34
C LEU A 135 -8.18 -0.06 -6.69
N ASP A 136 -6.85 -0.07 -6.79
CA ASP A 136 -5.97 1.09 -6.66
C ASP A 136 -5.06 1.10 -7.89
N HIS A 137 -5.35 2.01 -8.82
CA HIS A 137 -4.69 1.97 -10.12
C HIS A 137 -3.75 3.17 -10.32
N GLY A 138 -3.18 3.27 -11.51
CA GLY A 138 -2.20 4.30 -11.84
C GLY A 138 -2.76 5.71 -11.88
N SER A 139 -1.86 6.67 -12.04
CA SER A 139 -2.18 8.08 -12.26
C SER A 139 -2.04 8.48 -13.73
N LEU A 140 -2.80 9.49 -14.16
CA LEU A 140 -2.65 10.13 -15.46
C LEU A 140 -1.65 11.28 -15.36
N ALA A 141 -0.47 11.13 -15.95
CA ALA A 141 0.54 12.20 -15.99
C ALA A 141 0.21 13.29 -17.00
N SER A 142 -0.71 13.03 -17.94
CA SER A 142 -1.19 13.97 -18.95
C SER A 142 -2.65 13.73 -19.29
N VAL A 143 -3.35 14.80 -19.67
CA VAL A 143 -4.75 14.77 -20.13
C VAL A 143 -4.91 15.78 -21.25
N SER A 144 -5.64 15.39 -22.33
CA SER A 144 -5.87 16.27 -23.51
C SER A 144 -4.56 16.88 -24.08
N GLY A 145 -3.44 16.14 -24.00
CA GLY A 145 -2.12 16.60 -24.46
C GLY A 145 -1.40 17.58 -23.53
N LEU A 146 -1.96 17.85 -22.35
CA LEU A 146 -1.37 18.72 -21.33
C LEU A 146 -0.83 17.92 -20.18
N SER A 147 0.35 18.26 -19.67
CA SER A 147 0.89 17.69 -18.43
C SER A 147 0.04 18.10 -17.23
N VAL A 148 -0.21 17.16 -16.33
CA VAL A 148 -0.91 17.42 -15.07
C VAL A 148 -0.01 18.27 -14.17
N GLN A 149 -0.56 19.37 -13.66
CA GLN A 149 0.15 20.28 -12.78
C GLN A 149 -0.64 20.49 -11.48
N ARG A 150 0.07 20.46 -10.39
CA ARG A 150 -0.47 20.64 -9.04
C ARG A 150 -1.31 21.93 -8.92
N GLY A 151 -2.55 21.81 -8.47
CA GLY A 151 -3.48 22.93 -8.26
C GLY A 151 -4.02 23.58 -9.53
N ALA A 152 -3.70 23.04 -10.71
CA ALA A 152 -4.15 23.56 -12.00
C ALA A 152 -5.43 22.88 -12.49
N PRO A 153 -6.14 23.45 -13.50
CA PRO A 153 -7.29 22.77 -14.12
C PRO A 153 -6.98 21.39 -14.69
N SER A 154 -5.74 21.17 -15.16
CA SER A 154 -5.29 19.87 -15.66
C SER A 154 -5.29 18.77 -14.59
N GLU A 155 -5.10 19.11 -13.30
CA GLU A 155 -5.24 18.15 -12.20
C GLU A 155 -6.70 17.70 -12.05
N ALA A 156 -7.65 18.62 -12.08
CA ALA A 156 -9.07 18.29 -12.00
C ALA A 156 -9.53 17.45 -13.20
N GLU A 157 -9.11 17.81 -14.41
CA GLU A 157 -9.45 17.10 -15.64
C GLU A 157 -8.87 15.70 -15.64
N ALA A 158 -7.61 15.52 -15.24
CA ALA A 158 -6.97 14.21 -15.16
C ALA A 158 -7.64 13.30 -14.12
N THR A 159 -7.96 13.82 -12.93
CA THR A 159 -8.63 13.04 -11.89
C THR A 159 -10.04 12.62 -12.32
N VAL A 160 -10.78 13.50 -12.98
CA VAL A 160 -12.10 13.17 -13.55
C VAL A 160 -11.99 12.11 -14.64
N ALA A 161 -10.98 12.20 -15.52
CA ALA A 161 -10.72 11.20 -16.56
C ALA A 161 -10.32 9.86 -15.94
N GLU A 162 -9.42 9.84 -14.97
CA GLU A 162 -9.02 8.66 -14.20
C GLU A 162 -10.25 7.94 -13.66
N LEU A 163 -11.09 8.62 -12.88
CA LEU A 163 -12.27 8.02 -12.25
C LEU A 163 -13.28 7.50 -13.29
N ARG A 164 -13.46 8.16 -14.42
CA ARG A 164 -14.33 7.66 -15.51
C ARG A 164 -13.80 6.36 -16.07
N LEU A 165 -12.51 6.29 -16.39
CA LEU A 165 -11.88 5.09 -16.92
C LEU A 165 -11.95 3.93 -15.92
N LEU A 166 -11.75 4.19 -14.62
CA LEU A 166 -11.89 3.18 -13.57
C LEU A 166 -13.35 2.68 -13.44
N ARG A 167 -14.34 3.59 -13.47
CA ARG A 167 -15.76 3.19 -13.46
C ARG A 167 -16.13 2.34 -14.67
N GLU A 168 -15.70 2.74 -15.87
CA GLU A 168 -15.90 1.95 -17.08
C GLU A 168 -15.26 0.55 -16.95
N ALA A 169 -14.04 0.46 -16.42
CA ALA A 169 -13.34 -0.81 -16.22
C ALA A 169 -14.09 -1.76 -15.28
N VAL A 170 -14.56 -1.27 -14.11
CA VAL A 170 -15.29 -2.13 -13.17
C VAL A 170 -16.70 -2.49 -13.65
N GLU A 171 -17.36 -1.61 -14.42
CA GLU A 171 -18.64 -1.91 -15.08
C GLU A 171 -18.47 -3.00 -16.15
N GLU A 172 -17.43 -2.90 -16.97
CA GLU A 172 -17.09 -3.87 -18.02
C GLU A 172 -16.64 -5.22 -17.44
N ALA A 173 -16.01 -5.22 -16.25
CA ALA A 173 -15.73 -6.44 -15.49
C ALA A 173 -16.98 -7.06 -14.87
N GLY A 174 -18.14 -6.41 -14.96
CA GLY A 174 -19.39 -6.84 -14.31
C GLY A 174 -19.39 -6.60 -12.80
N ARG A 175 -18.57 -5.70 -12.30
CA ARG A 175 -18.38 -5.38 -10.86
C ARG A 175 -18.58 -3.88 -10.57
N PRO A 176 -19.76 -3.29 -10.92
CA PRO A 176 -19.99 -1.85 -10.83
C PRO A 176 -19.93 -1.30 -9.42
N GLY A 177 -20.09 -2.15 -8.41
CA GLY A 177 -20.00 -1.80 -6.99
C GLY A 177 -18.60 -1.93 -6.39
N MET A 178 -17.59 -2.35 -7.18
CA MET A 178 -16.22 -2.52 -6.69
C MET A 178 -15.68 -1.23 -6.08
N HIS A 179 -15.03 -1.36 -4.93
CA HIS A 179 -14.38 -0.23 -4.26
C HIS A 179 -13.24 0.33 -5.09
N LEU A 180 -13.16 1.64 -5.18
CA LEU A 180 -12.02 2.35 -5.75
C LEU A 180 -11.27 3.08 -4.62
N LEU A 181 -10.02 2.75 -4.45
CA LEU A 181 -9.04 3.65 -3.86
C LEU A 181 -8.45 4.43 -5.03
N ALA A 182 -8.69 5.73 -5.10
CA ALA A 182 -8.48 6.48 -6.32
C ALA A 182 -8.06 7.93 -6.03
N CYS A 183 -8.15 8.77 -7.05
CA CYS A 183 -7.64 10.12 -7.06
C CYS A 183 -6.10 10.16 -6.99
N GLU A 184 -5.45 9.21 -7.65
CA GLU A 184 -3.99 9.14 -7.80
C GLU A 184 -3.45 10.31 -8.63
N SER A 185 -4.23 10.82 -9.58
CA SER A 185 -3.92 12.04 -10.34
C SER A 185 -4.16 13.33 -9.57
N SER A 186 -4.72 13.26 -8.34
CA SER A 186 -5.05 14.42 -7.52
C SER A 186 -3.98 14.69 -6.48
N VAL A 187 -2.99 15.51 -6.83
CA VAL A 187 -1.91 15.92 -5.93
C VAL A 187 -2.42 16.86 -4.82
N THR A 188 -3.49 17.63 -5.09
CA THR A 188 -4.17 18.51 -4.14
C THR A 188 -5.63 18.12 -4.00
N ALA A 189 -6.43 18.90 -3.26
CA ALA A 189 -7.86 18.67 -3.15
C ALA A 189 -8.66 18.99 -4.44
N VAL A 190 -8.06 19.65 -5.43
CA VAL A 190 -8.77 20.15 -6.62
C VAL A 190 -9.36 19.00 -7.45
N GLY A 191 -8.56 17.98 -7.73
CA GLY A 191 -9.02 16.80 -8.48
C GLY A 191 -10.05 15.98 -7.69
N SER A 192 -9.76 15.67 -6.43
CA SER A 192 -10.68 14.93 -5.56
C SER A 192 -12.04 15.61 -5.42
N LEU A 193 -12.05 16.94 -5.23
CA LEU A 193 -13.28 17.72 -5.13
C LEU A 193 -14.09 17.67 -6.44
N ALA A 194 -13.43 17.78 -7.60
CA ALA A 194 -14.09 17.66 -8.90
C ALA A 194 -14.72 16.27 -9.09
N ALA A 195 -14.00 15.20 -8.73
CA ALA A 195 -14.50 13.83 -8.79
C ALA A 195 -15.70 13.59 -7.86
N MET A 196 -15.65 14.09 -6.62
CA MET A 196 -16.74 14.00 -5.66
C MET A 196 -17.98 14.78 -6.13
N ALA A 197 -17.80 16.01 -6.61
CA ALA A 197 -18.89 16.87 -7.10
C ALA A 197 -19.63 16.26 -8.30
N LEU A 198 -18.94 15.46 -9.12
CA LEU A 198 -19.52 14.73 -10.26
C LEU A 198 -20.07 13.34 -9.88
N GLY A 199 -19.96 12.92 -8.62
CA GLY A 199 -20.41 11.61 -8.15
C GLY A 199 -19.55 10.43 -8.66
N LEU A 200 -18.36 10.69 -9.17
CA LEU A 200 -17.44 9.68 -9.67
C LEU A 200 -16.70 8.97 -8.52
N LEU A 201 -16.36 9.70 -7.48
CA LEU A 201 -15.86 9.16 -6.22
C LEU A 201 -17.02 9.07 -5.22
N ARG A 202 -17.40 7.85 -4.86
CA ARG A 202 -18.58 7.55 -4.03
C ARG A 202 -18.20 7.52 -2.55
N ARG A 203 -19.18 7.55 -1.67
CA ARG A 203 -18.96 7.43 -0.21
C ARG A 203 -18.39 6.07 0.21
N SER A 204 -18.59 5.06 -0.60
CA SER A 204 -18.05 3.71 -0.46
C SER A 204 -16.65 3.55 -1.04
N ASP A 205 -16.11 4.59 -1.66
CA ASP A 205 -14.75 4.65 -2.19
C ASP A 205 -13.80 5.39 -1.24
N ALA A 206 -12.52 5.40 -1.58
CA ALA A 206 -11.50 6.14 -0.87
C ALA A 206 -10.69 7.05 -1.81
N GLN A 207 -10.16 8.12 -1.25
CA GLN A 207 -9.09 8.90 -1.85
C GLN A 207 -7.78 8.66 -1.13
N LEU A 208 -6.67 8.62 -1.87
CA LEU A 208 -5.33 8.55 -1.28
C LEU A 208 -4.96 9.89 -0.64
N VAL A 209 -4.48 9.86 0.62
CA VAL A 209 -3.99 11.04 1.35
C VAL A 209 -2.63 10.70 1.99
N PRO A 210 -1.50 11.01 1.34
CA PRO A 210 -0.19 10.65 1.85
C PRO A 210 0.24 11.53 3.04
N VAL A 211 0.90 10.90 4.01
CA VAL A 211 1.80 11.59 4.93
C VAL A 211 3.14 11.71 4.21
N LEU A 212 3.60 12.93 3.98
CA LEU A 212 4.84 13.15 3.25
C LEU A 212 6.05 12.70 4.06
N ASN A 213 7.06 12.20 3.39
CA ASN A 213 8.27 11.64 4.02
C ASN A 213 9.13 12.70 4.70
N GLU A 214 9.41 12.53 5.91
CA GLU A 214 8.85 11.62 6.92
C GLU A 214 8.19 12.51 7.96
N MET A 215 7.00 12.14 8.45
CA MET A 215 6.21 12.91 9.41
C MET A 215 5.90 14.35 8.95
N LYS A 216 5.66 14.56 7.66
CA LYS A 216 5.35 15.85 7.06
C LYS A 216 3.96 15.86 6.44
N VAL A 217 3.34 17.01 6.42
CA VAL A 217 2.09 17.24 5.72
C VAL A 217 2.14 18.60 5.01
N ASP A 218 1.34 18.76 3.96
CA ASP A 218 1.12 20.05 3.34
C ASP A 218 -0.36 20.47 3.44
N ARG A 219 -0.63 21.73 3.13
CA ARG A 219 -1.98 22.26 3.16
C ARG A 219 -2.89 21.57 2.16
N GLY A 220 -2.36 21.11 1.02
CA GLY A 220 -3.13 20.40 0.01
C GLY A 220 -3.69 19.09 0.55
N GLN A 221 -2.88 18.31 1.26
CA GLN A 221 -3.31 17.05 1.88
C GLN A 221 -4.30 17.26 3.02
N LEU A 222 -4.10 18.29 3.86
CA LEU A 222 -5.07 18.63 4.91
C LEU A 222 -6.43 19.01 4.33
N VAL A 223 -6.46 19.83 3.28
CA VAL A 223 -7.70 20.21 2.60
C VAL A 223 -8.33 18.99 1.92
N LYS A 224 -7.53 18.14 1.24
CA LYS A 224 -7.99 16.91 0.61
C LYS A 224 -8.67 16.00 1.63
N ALA A 225 -8.01 15.75 2.76
CA ALA A 225 -8.57 14.94 3.84
C ALA A 225 -9.88 15.52 4.40
N HIS A 226 -9.93 16.82 4.67
CA HIS A 226 -11.12 17.49 5.19
C HIS A 226 -12.30 17.44 4.21
N VAL A 227 -12.04 17.64 2.93
CA VAL A 227 -13.06 17.53 1.86
C VAL A 227 -13.61 16.11 1.80
N GLY A 228 -12.75 15.08 1.85
CA GLY A 228 -13.18 13.68 1.92
C GLY A 228 -14.12 13.40 3.08
N LEU A 229 -13.78 13.85 4.29
CA LEU A 229 -14.64 13.75 5.47
C LEU A 229 -15.99 14.45 5.29
N ALA A 230 -15.97 15.67 4.72
CA ALA A 230 -17.18 16.46 4.49
C ALA A 230 -18.14 15.79 3.48
N TYR A 231 -17.62 15.13 2.46
CA TYR A 231 -18.40 14.36 1.48
C TYR A 231 -18.74 12.93 1.97
N GLY A 232 -18.12 12.48 3.04
CA GLY A 232 -18.29 11.13 3.59
C GLY A 232 -17.56 10.05 2.80
N VAL A 233 -16.55 10.41 2.02
CA VAL A 233 -15.63 9.53 1.32
C VAL A 233 -14.54 9.06 2.31
N HIS A 234 -14.04 7.85 2.15
CA HIS A 234 -12.95 7.36 3.00
C HIS A 234 -11.62 8.05 2.66
N ASN A 235 -10.86 8.40 3.68
CA ASN A 235 -9.47 8.78 3.53
C ASN A 235 -8.60 7.54 3.77
N ALA A 236 -7.91 7.08 2.74
CA ALA A 236 -6.84 6.10 2.85
C ALA A 236 -5.53 6.86 3.05
N ALA A 237 -4.94 6.75 4.23
CA ALA A 237 -3.65 7.39 4.45
C ALA A 237 -2.53 6.50 3.93
N LEU A 238 -1.57 7.09 3.22
CA LEU A 238 -0.32 6.42 2.88
C LEU A 238 0.76 6.86 3.86
N VAL A 239 1.42 5.90 4.49
CA VAL A 239 2.62 6.12 5.31
C VAL A 239 3.79 5.39 4.65
N ASP A 240 4.83 6.13 4.32
CA ASP A 240 5.95 5.65 3.52
C ASP A 240 7.31 5.94 4.18
N PRO A 241 7.61 5.29 5.33
CA PRO A 241 8.88 5.45 6.01
C PRO A 241 10.03 4.98 5.13
N VAL A 242 11.08 5.79 5.05
CA VAL A 242 12.22 5.53 4.16
C VAL A 242 13.34 4.80 4.91
N VAL A 243 13.53 3.53 4.60
CA VAL A 243 14.69 2.77 5.10
C VAL A 243 15.98 3.35 4.50
N GLY A 244 16.80 3.94 5.35
CA GLY A 244 17.99 4.70 4.95
C GLY A 244 17.75 6.21 4.85
N GLY A 245 16.52 6.70 5.11
CA GLY A 245 16.15 8.11 5.21
C GLY A 245 16.39 8.72 6.59
N PHE A 246 15.57 9.70 6.98
CA PHE A 246 15.66 10.34 8.29
C PHE A 246 15.14 9.44 9.43
N ALA A 247 14.24 8.51 9.12
CA ALA A 247 13.84 7.41 10.01
C ALA A 247 14.96 6.36 10.23
N ARG A 248 16.12 6.50 9.57
CA ARG A 248 17.31 5.65 9.72
C ARG A 248 17.13 4.26 9.06
N GLY A 249 17.35 3.16 9.82
CA GLY A 249 17.19 1.80 9.33
C GLY A 249 15.80 1.23 9.58
N ALA A 250 15.63 -0.07 9.38
CA ALA A 250 14.35 -0.75 9.50
C ALA A 250 13.67 -0.53 10.87
N ALA A 251 14.41 -0.59 11.98
CA ALA A 251 13.88 -0.35 13.33
C ALA A 251 13.27 1.05 13.46
N GLY A 252 14.00 2.07 13.05
CA GLY A 252 13.51 3.45 13.08
C GLY A 252 12.37 3.70 12.10
N SER A 253 12.40 3.07 10.93
CA SER A 253 11.30 3.13 9.96
C SER A 253 10.00 2.53 10.52
N ALA A 254 10.07 1.42 11.27
CA ALA A 254 8.90 0.86 11.94
C ALA A 254 8.34 1.80 13.02
N ILE A 255 9.21 2.41 13.83
CA ILE A 255 8.82 3.44 14.82
C ILE A 255 8.16 4.63 14.12
N CYS A 256 8.75 5.12 13.03
CA CYS A 256 8.22 6.24 12.24
C CYS A 256 6.86 5.91 11.64
N ALA A 257 6.68 4.71 11.06
CA ALA A 257 5.41 4.28 10.48
C ALA A 257 4.26 4.21 11.51
N VAL A 258 4.53 3.79 12.76
CA VAL A 258 3.54 3.89 13.84
C VAL A 258 3.20 5.34 14.13
N ALA A 259 4.20 6.24 14.24
CA ALA A 259 3.97 7.66 14.47
C ALA A 259 3.15 8.30 13.33
N GLU A 260 3.49 8.02 12.08
CA GLU A 260 2.75 8.50 10.89
C GLU A 260 1.32 7.95 10.83
N THR A 261 1.11 6.69 11.23
CA THR A 261 -0.24 6.12 11.37
C THR A 261 -1.06 6.91 12.39
N LEU A 262 -0.52 7.19 13.57
CA LEU A 262 -1.20 7.98 14.59
C LEU A 262 -1.49 9.42 14.12
N LEU A 263 -0.52 10.03 13.44
CA LEU A 263 -0.68 11.36 12.84
C LEU A 263 -1.77 11.37 11.75
N SER A 264 -1.85 10.34 10.93
CA SER A 264 -2.88 10.22 9.90
C SER A 264 -4.29 10.06 10.48
N LEU A 265 -4.42 9.34 11.59
CA LEU A 265 -5.68 9.26 12.33
C LEU A 265 -6.08 10.62 12.88
N ALA A 266 -5.14 11.37 13.47
CA ALA A 266 -5.40 12.67 14.08
C ALA A 266 -5.64 13.79 13.04
N ALA A 267 -4.82 13.85 11.98
CA ALA A 267 -4.85 14.95 11.01
C ALA A 267 -5.81 14.71 9.85
N TYR A 268 -5.96 13.44 9.40
CA TYR A 268 -6.75 13.12 8.21
C TYR A 268 -8.04 12.36 8.52
N GLY A 269 -8.25 11.91 9.76
CA GLY A 269 -9.37 11.03 10.09
C GLY A 269 -9.34 9.76 9.23
N ALA A 270 -8.16 9.19 9.03
CA ALA A 270 -7.93 8.05 8.17
C ALA A 270 -8.88 6.89 8.50
N SER A 271 -9.48 6.29 7.47
CA SER A 271 -10.36 5.12 7.61
C SER A 271 -9.56 3.82 7.61
N TYR A 272 -8.46 3.78 6.87
CA TYR A 272 -7.45 2.71 6.84
C TYR A 272 -6.11 3.29 6.38
N VAL A 273 -5.03 2.53 6.58
CA VAL A 273 -3.67 3.02 6.35
C VAL A 273 -2.91 2.06 5.46
N LEU A 274 -2.32 2.61 4.40
CA LEU A 274 -1.43 1.92 3.50
C LEU A 274 -0.02 2.02 4.08
N ILE A 275 0.65 0.88 4.20
CA ILE A 275 2.01 0.76 4.73
C ILE A 275 2.95 0.52 3.56
N HIS A 276 3.76 1.54 3.25
CA HIS A 276 4.67 1.55 2.12
C HIS A 276 6.12 1.82 2.57
N PRO A 277 6.78 0.90 3.29
CA PRO A 277 8.18 1.09 3.58
C PRO A 277 8.99 0.87 2.31
N TYR A 278 9.80 1.84 1.91
CA TYR A 278 10.68 1.63 0.79
C TYR A 278 12.15 1.91 1.12
N HIS A 279 13.04 1.19 0.45
CA HIS A 279 14.47 1.34 0.68
C HIS A 279 15.04 2.44 -0.23
N ILE A 280 15.72 3.44 0.35
CA ILE A 280 16.20 4.64 -0.36
C ILE A 280 17.02 4.35 -1.62
N HIS A 281 17.76 3.23 -1.66
CA HIS A 281 18.59 2.85 -2.80
C HIS A 281 17.92 1.83 -3.73
N LEU A 282 17.05 0.97 -3.19
CA LEU A 282 16.39 -0.10 -3.96
C LEU A 282 15.02 0.33 -4.49
N LYS A 283 14.43 1.37 -3.88
CA LYS A 283 13.12 1.95 -4.26
C LYS A 283 11.97 0.94 -4.31
N ALA A 284 12.08 -0.16 -3.57
CA ALA A 284 11.11 -1.24 -3.55
C ALA A 284 10.73 -1.61 -2.13
N THR A 285 9.58 -2.25 -1.95
CA THR A 285 9.11 -2.80 -0.66
C THR A 285 9.62 -4.23 -0.42
N SER A 286 10.23 -4.87 -1.41
CA SER A 286 10.65 -6.27 -1.40
C SER A 286 12.03 -6.52 -0.77
N SER A 287 12.68 -5.52 -0.17
CA SER A 287 13.94 -5.71 0.56
C SER A 287 13.70 -6.34 1.95
N ARG A 288 14.74 -6.97 2.51
CA ARG A 288 14.68 -7.57 3.87
C ARG A 288 14.19 -6.57 4.91
N GLU A 289 14.75 -5.37 4.85
CA GLU A 289 14.44 -4.29 5.78
C GLU A 289 12.99 -3.83 5.66
N CYS A 290 12.48 -3.72 4.44
CA CYS A 290 11.09 -3.31 4.21
C CYS A 290 10.09 -4.38 4.65
N LEU A 291 10.35 -5.65 4.34
CA LEU A 291 9.56 -6.79 4.83
C LEU A 291 9.54 -6.84 6.36
N TRP A 292 10.68 -6.57 7.00
CA TRP A 292 10.76 -6.48 8.46
C TRP A 292 9.90 -5.34 9.02
N VAL A 293 9.89 -4.17 8.38
CA VAL A 293 9.03 -3.04 8.77
C VAL A 293 7.55 -3.42 8.67
N GLU A 294 7.13 -4.04 7.58
CA GLU A 294 5.74 -4.52 7.42
C GLU A 294 5.34 -5.51 8.51
N ALA A 295 6.20 -6.50 8.79
CA ALA A 295 5.97 -7.48 9.84
C ALA A 295 5.86 -6.81 11.24
N ALA A 296 6.74 -5.85 11.54
CA ALA A 296 6.72 -5.12 12.80
C ALA A 296 5.42 -4.30 12.96
N LEU A 297 4.95 -3.64 11.89
CA LEU A 297 3.67 -2.92 11.87
C LEU A 297 2.48 -3.87 12.03
N GLY A 298 2.51 -5.02 11.38
CA GLY A 298 1.49 -6.06 11.54
C GLY A 298 1.35 -6.54 12.98
N LEU A 299 2.48 -6.77 13.65
CA LEU A 299 2.50 -7.09 15.09
C LEU A 299 1.93 -5.94 15.94
N ALA A 300 2.25 -4.68 15.62
CA ALA A 300 1.71 -3.51 16.34
C ALA A 300 0.22 -3.23 16.01
N GLY A 301 -0.34 -3.85 14.98
CA GLY A 301 -1.68 -3.59 14.43
C GLY A 301 -2.81 -3.71 15.45
N GLU A 302 -2.73 -4.66 16.41
CA GLU A 302 -3.73 -4.78 17.48
C GLU A 302 -3.86 -3.53 18.35
N ARG A 303 -2.76 -2.78 18.50
CA ARG A 303 -2.73 -1.53 19.28
C ARG A 303 -3.18 -0.34 18.46
N LEU A 304 -2.90 -0.34 17.17
CA LEU A 304 -3.30 0.70 16.23
C LEU A 304 -4.80 0.67 15.92
N ARG A 305 -5.47 -0.49 15.98
CA ARG A 305 -6.92 -0.68 15.85
C ARG A 305 -7.52 -0.16 14.55
N VAL A 306 -6.72 0.12 13.54
CA VAL A 306 -7.12 0.55 12.21
C VAL A 306 -6.70 -0.51 11.19
N PRO A 307 -7.49 -0.74 10.11
CA PRO A 307 -7.05 -1.66 9.07
C PRO A 307 -5.74 -1.19 8.44
N LEU A 308 -4.76 -2.09 8.35
CA LEU A 308 -3.47 -1.87 7.71
C LEU A 308 -3.42 -2.64 6.39
N VAL A 309 -2.89 -2.00 5.35
CA VAL A 309 -2.75 -2.57 4.01
C VAL A 309 -1.28 -2.48 3.60
N GLY A 310 -0.63 -3.60 3.35
CA GLY A 310 0.75 -3.66 2.85
C GLY A 310 0.79 -3.34 1.36
N ASP A 311 1.60 -2.38 0.98
CA ASP A 311 1.73 -1.91 -0.39
C ASP A 311 2.91 -2.61 -1.09
N VAL A 312 2.62 -3.40 -2.09
CA VAL A 312 3.57 -4.29 -2.78
C VAL A 312 4.14 -3.58 -4.00
N TRP A 313 5.38 -3.09 -3.87
CA TRP A 313 6.14 -2.46 -4.94
C TRP A 313 7.39 -3.27 -5.27
N PRO A 314 7.30 -4.26 -6.19
CA PRO A 314 8.46 -5.03 -6.63
C PRO A 314 9.43 -4.17 -7.43
N ALA A 315 10.72 -4.43 -7.27
CA ALA A 315 11.76 -3.75 -8.04
C ALA A 315 11.71 -4.14 -9.53
N ASN A 316 11.47 -5.42 -9.80
CA ASN A 316 11.36 -5.92 -11.16
C ASN A 316 9.96 -5.66 -11.75
N GLY A 317 9.87 -5.59 -13.09
CA GLY A 317 8.62 -5.41 -13.82
C GLY A 317 8.01 -6.71 -14.30
N GLY A 318 6.76 -6.67 -14.77
CA GLY A 318 6.05 -7.81 -15.35
C GLY A 318 6.78 -8.43 -16.53
N GLY A 319 6.65 -9.73 -16.69
CA GLY A 319 7.41 -10.51 -17.66
C GLY A 319 8.79 -10.94 -17.15
N VAL A 320 9.12 -10.64 -15.91
CA VAL A 320 10.35 -11.07 -15.23
C VAL A 320 9.96 -11.98 -14.08
N VAL A 321 10.49 -13.18 -14.02
CA VAL A 321 10.09 -14.21 -13.03
C VAL A 321 10.42 -13.76 -11.60
N GLU A 322 11.51 -13.04 -11.40
CA GLU A 322 11.92 -12.46 -10.13
C GLU A 322 10.81 -11.56 -9.53
N MET A 323 10.07 -10.84 -10.37
CA MET A 323 8.92 -10.05 -9.91
C MET A 323 7.84 -10.92 -9.24
N LEU A 324 7.55 -12.11 -9.77
CA LEU A 324 6.57 -13.02 -9.17
C LEU A 324 7.03 -13.50 -7.79
N TYR A 325 8.33 -13.74 -7.60
CA TYR A 325 8.87 -14.09 -6.29
C TYR A 325 8.86 -12.92 -5.31
N GLU A 326 9.12 -11.68 -5.79
CA GLU A 326 8.98 -10.47 -4.96
C GLU A 326 7.53 -10.31 -4.47
N VAL A 327 6.57 -10.42 -5.37
CA VAL A 327 5.13 -10.34 -5.06
C VAL A 327 4.73 -11.42 -4.06
N ALA A 328 5.19 -12.65 -4.25
CA ALA A 328 4.87 -13.76 -3.35
C ALA A 328 5.49 -13.55 -1.96
N ALA A 329 6.75 -13.09 -1.87
CA ALA A 329 7.40 -12.84 -0.58
C ALA A 329 6.72 -11.71 0.22
N ASN A 330 6.37 -10.60 -0.45
CA ASN A 330 5.59 -9.52 0.19
C ASN A 330 4.23 -10.04 0.67
N ALA A 331 3.48 -10.75 -0.17
CA ALA A 331 2.17 -11.28 0.19
C ALA A 331 2.22 -12.27 1.36
N LEU A 332 3.29 -13.11 1.43
CA LEU A 332 3.54 -14.02 2.55
C LEU A 332 3.69 -13.23 3.86
N VAL A 333 4.62 -12.27 3.89
CA VAL A 333 4.92 -11.50 5.11
C VAL A 333 3.71 -10.63 5.48
N ALA A 334 3.25 -9.77 4.59
CA ALA A 334 2.15 -8.85 4.90
C ALA A 334 0.91 -9.60 5.40
N SER A 335 0.47 -10.66 4.72
CA SER A 335 -0.75 -11.38 5.10
C SER A 335 -0.59 -12.19 6.38
N ALA A 336 0.53 -12.89 6.59
CA ALA A 336 0.79 -13.66 7.80
C ALA A 336 0.88 -12.79 9.05
N PHE A 337 1.36 -11.56 8.89
CA PHE A 337 1.43 -10.57 9.96
C PHE A 337 0.19 -9.68 10.09
N GLY A 338 -0.87 -9.96 9.35
CA GLY A 338 -2.18 -9.35 9.57
C GLY A 338 -2.45 -8.07 8.76
N LEU A 339 -1.71 -7.82 7.68
CA LEU A 339 -2.05 -6.75 6.74
C LEU A 339 -2.98 -7.26 5.63
N HIS A 340 -3.78 -6.38 5.07
CA HIS A 340 -4.39 -6.53 3.75
C HIS A 340 -3.34 -6.25 2.68
N LEU A 341 -3.66 -6.41 1.39
CA LEU A 341 -2.69 -6.33 0.30
C LEU A 341 -3.11 -5.29 -0.74
N LEU A 342 -2.15 -4.54 -1.23
CA LEU A 342 -2.31 -3.56 -2.30
C LEU A 342 -1.23 -3.73 -3.37
N GLY A 343 -1.60 -3.57 -4.64
CA GLY A 343 -0.69 -3.65 -5.77
C GLY A 343 -0.92 -4.89 -6.64
N PRO A 344 0.13 -5.46 -7.25
CA PRO A 344 1.51 -4.95 -7.21
C PRO A 344 1.73 -3.77 -8.16
N ALA A 345 2.53 -2.80 -7.74
CA ALA A 345 3.00 -1.71 -8.58
C ALA A 345 4.41 -2.04 -9.13
N PRO A 346 4.53 -2.52 -10.37
CA PRO A 346 5.75 -3.09 -10.91
C PRO A 346 6.83 -2.04 -11.20
N ALA A 347 8.07 -2.50 -11.33
CA ALA A 347 9.21 -1.66 -11.67
C ALA A 347 9.34 -0.42 -10.75
N ASN A 348 9.28 -0.63 -9.44
CA ASN A 348 9.28 0.41 -8.40
C ASN A 348 8.16 1.46 -8.55
N GLY A 349 7.02 1.12 -9.11
CA GLY A 349 5.95 2.06 -9.42
C GLY A 349 6.32 3.10 -10.49
N GLU A 350 7.42 2.92 -11.20
CA GLU A 350 7.89 3.87 -12.22
C GLU A 350 7.26 3.60 -13.61
N ARG A 351 6.80 2.36 -13.85
CA ARG A 351 6.30 1.93 -15.16
C ARG A 351 5.10 1.00 -15.05
N PRO A 352 4.08 1.15 -15.90
CA PRO A 352 2.89 0.30 -15.91
C PRO A 352 3.18 -1.06 -16.60
N HIS A 353 4.15 -1.79 -16.08
CA HIS A 353 4.66 -3.05 -16.61
C HIS A 353 4.14 -4.25 -15.79
N GLY A 354 2.84 -4.41 -15.73
CA GLY A 354 2.17 -5.49 -15.00
C GLY A 354 0.73 -5.68 -15.49
N THR A 355 0.04 -6.67 -14.94
CA THR A 355 -1.32 -7.06 -15.31
C THR A 355 -2.09 -7.56 -14.09
N GLY A 356 -3.35 -7.93 -14.23
CA GLY A 356 -4.10 -8.59 -13.17
C GLY A 356 -3.52 -9.96 -12.75
N LEU A 357 -2.67 -10.58 -13.57
CA LEU A 357 -2.10 -11.90 -13.29
C LEU A 357 -1.22 -11.90 -12.03
N GLU A 358 -0.42 -10.87 -11.85
CA GLU A 358 0.45 -10.70 -10.68
C GLU A 358 -0.38 -10.42 -9.42
N ALA A 359 -1.48 -9.67 -9.54
CA ALA A 359 -2.42 -9.48 -8.44
C ALA A 359 -3.17 -10.78 -8.08
N ARG A 360 -3.45 -11.64 -9.05
CA ARG A 360 -3.95 -13.00 -8.80
C ARG A 360 -2.97 -13.79 -7.93
N LEU A 361 -1.68 -13.81 -8.30
CA LEU A 361 -0.66 -14.48 -7.50
C LEU A 361 -0.59 -13.92 -6.08
N MET A 362 -0.57 -12.58 -5.95
CA MET A 362 -0.57 -11.89 -4.67
C MET A 362 -1.77 -12.32 -3.80
N ALA A 363 -2.95 -12.39 -4.38
CA ALA A 363 -4.18 -12.78 -3.70
C ALA A 363 -4.18 -14.25 -3.26
N GLU A 364 -3.75 -15.17 -4.13
CA GLU A 364 -3.64 -16.60 -3.82
C GLU A 364 -2.64 -16.86 -2.69
N VAL A 365 -1.44 -16.26 -2.80
CA VAL A 365 -0.41 -16.39 -1.77
C VAL A 365 -0.85 -15.74 -0.46
N GLY A 366 -1.44 -14.56 -0.51
CA GLY A 366 -1.95 -13.87 0.68
C GLY A 366 -3.04 -14.67 1.41
N ALA A 367 -3.94 -15.32 0.66
CA ALA A 367 -4.98 -16.17 1.23
C ALA A 367 -4.42 -17.44 1.87
N ALA A 368 -3.38 -18.04 1.28
CA ALA A 368 -2.66 -19.18 1.86
C ALA A 368 -1.89 -18.77 3.12
N ALA A 369 -1.13 -17.66 3.03
CA ALA A 369 -0.31 -17.13 4.12
C ALA A 369 -1.10 -16.76 5.38
N ALA A 370 -2.33 -16.28 5.21
CA ALA A 370 -3.23 -15.95 6.33
C ALA A 370 -3.46 -17.11 7.30
N ARG A 371 -3.26 -18.36 6.85
CA ARG A 371 -3.47 -19.58 7.62
C ARG A 371 -2.19 -20.16 8.21
N LEU A 372 -1.04 -19.62 7.82
CA LEU A 372 0.26 -20.04 8.33
C LEU A 372 0.55 -19.39 9.68
N ASN A 373 1.38 -20.05 10.48
CA ASN A 373 2.06 -19.34 11.54
C ASN A 373 3.02 -18.32 10.93
N PRO A 374 3.19 -17.14 11.54
CA PRO A 374 4.14 -16.14 11.03
C PRO A 374 5.55 -16.67 10.79
N SER A 375 6.06 -17.58 11.65
CA SER A 375 7.38 -18.20 11.47
C SER A 375 7.48 -19.01 10.19
N ASP A 376 6.44 -19.82 9.86
CA ASP A 376 6.44 -20.66 8.65
C ASP A 376 6.39 -19.76 7.39
N ALA A 377 5.62 -18.67 7.44
CA ALA A 377 5.56 -17.70 6.36
C ALA A 377 6.91 -16.99 6.15
N VAL A 378 7.63 -16.68 7.22
CA VAL A 378 8.98 -16.09 7.17
C VAL A 378 9.96 -17.04 6.50
N GLU A 379 9.99 -18.32 6.88
CA GLU A 379 10.88 -19.33 6.28
C GLU A 379 10.64 -19.46 4.76
N LEU A 380 9.38 -19.48 4.33
CA LEU A 380 9.01 -19.51 2.92
C LEU A 380 9.45 -18.23 2.20
N ALA A 381 9.17 -17.07 2.77
CA ALA A 381 9.56 -15.78 2.20
C ALA A 381 11.09 -15.63 2.09
N GLU A 382 11.86 -16.10 3.08
CA GLU A 382 13.32 -16.12 3.01
C GLU A 382 13.85 -17.02 1.88
N SER A 383 13.14 -18.11 1.62
CA SER A 383 13.49 -19.01 0.50
C SER A 383 13.24 -18.35 -0.86
N LEU A 384 12.15 -17.57 -0.98
CA LEU A 384 11.87 -16.78 -2.17
C LEU A 384 12.82 -15.61 -2.34
N LEU A 385 13.17 -14.94 -1.25
CA LEU A 385 14.10 -13.81 -1.26
C LEU A 385 15.43 -14.18 -1.94
N LYS A 386 15.95 -15.37 -1.68
CA LYS A 386 17.19 -15.87 -2.33
C LYS A 386 17.09 -15.91 -3.86
N ARG A 387 15.88 -15.99 -4.42
CA ARG A 387 15.63 -16.04 -5.87
C ARG A 387 15.72 -14.67 -6.51
N TYR A 388 15.31 -13.60 -5.83
CA TYR A 388 15.22 -12.27 -6.40
C TYR A 388 16.15 -11.22 -5.78
N GLU A 389 16.60 -11.38 -4.54
CA GLU A 389 17.43 -10.39 -3.84
C GLU A 389 18.66 -9.92 -4.66
N PRO A 390 19.37 -10.79 -5.42
CA PRO A 390 20.46 -10.34 -6.27
C PRO A 390 20.04 -9.33 -7.35
N SER A 391 18.80 -9.35 -7.82
CA SER A 391 18.30 -8.46 -8.87
C SER A 391 17.88 -7.07 -8.34
N LEU A 392 17.64 -6.90 -7.04
CA LEU A 392 17.13 -5.65 -6.47
C LEU A 392 18.01 -4.43 -6.72
N ARG A 393 19.33 -4.61 -6.86
CA ARG A 393 20.27 -3.50 -7.13
C ARG A 393 20.31 -3.07 -8.60
N ASN A 394 19.90 -3.93 -9.50
CA ASN A 394 19.82 -3.67 -10.94
C ASN A 394 18.60 -4.39 -11.50
N PRO A 395 17.40 -3.92 -11.13
CA PRO A 395 16.17 -4.61 -11.50
C PRO A 395 15.90 -4.51 -13.00
N ASN A 396 15.26 -5.54 -13.52
CA ASN A 396 14.77 -5.54 -14.90
C ASN A 396 13.38 -4.86 -14.93
N PRO A 397 13.21 -3.75 -15.65
CA PRO A 397 11.93 -3.04 -15.69
C PRO A 397 10.80 -3.82 -16.37
N GLY A 398 11.07 -5.01 -16.88
CA GLY A 398 10.09 -5.86 -17.51
C GLY A 398 9.59 -5.35 -18.86
N LYS A 399 8.39 -5.78 -19.21
CA LYS A 399 7.72 -5.47 -20.47
C LYS A 399 6.48 -4.61 -20.30
N PRO A 400 6.15 -3.75 -21.27
CA PRO A 400 4.95 -2.93 -21.21
C PRO A 400 3.66 -3.80 -21.28
N PHE A 401 2.58 -3.30 -20.70
CA PHE A 401 1.29 -3.97 -20.60
C PHE A 401 0.83 -4.66 -21.92
N PRO A 402 0.93 -4.04 -23.12
CA PRO A 402 0.47 -4.71 -24.36
C PRO A 402 1.27 -5.95 -24.76
N GLU A 403 2.48 -6.15 -24.23
CA GLU A 403 3.24 -7.38 -24.44
C GLU A 403 2.91 -8.48 -23.42
N LEU A 404 2.33 -8.09 -22.27
CA LEU A 404 1.96 -8.99 -21.19
C LEU A 404 0.51 -9.46 -21.25
N TYR A 405 -0.36 -8.68 -21.94
CA TYR A 405 -1.80 -8.88 -21.93
C TYR A 405 -2.43 -8.62 -23.30
N ASP A 406 -3.24 -9.56 -23.77
CA ASP A 406 -4.09 -9.40 -24.97
C ASP A 406 -5.41 -8.74 -24.55
N ALA A 407 -5.48 -7.43 -24.67
CA ALA A 407 -6.66 -6.66 -24.28
C ALA A 407 -7.91 -7.06 -25.08
N GLY A 408 -7.75 -7.44 -26.36
CA GLY A 408 -8.87 -7.87 -27.21
C GLY A 408 -9.49 -9.19 -26.78
N LYS A 409 -8.69 -10.11 -26.25
CA LYS A 409 -9.15 -11.41 -25.70
C LYS A 409 -9.34 -11.38 -24.19
N ARG A 410 -8.84 -10.32 -23.52
CA ARG A 410 -8.86 -10.17 -22.06
C ARG A 410 -8.15 -11.31 -21.33
N VAL A 411 -6.98 -11.68 -21.80
CA VAL A 411 -6.16 -12.76 -21.21
C VAL A 411 -4.69 -12.37 -21.17
N PRO A 412 -3.93 -12.86 -20.17
CA PRO A 412 -2.49 -12.70 -20.15
C PRO A 412 -1.85 -13.31 -21.40
N ALA A 413 -0.71 -12.78 -21.84
CA ALA A 413 0.12 -13.38 -22.86
C ALA A 413 0.48 -14.81 -22.44
N ARG A 414 0.38 -15.77 -23.38
CA ARG A 414 0.53 -17.20 -23.09
C ARG A 414 1.84 -17.52 -22.35
N TRP A 415 2.95 -16.98 -22.83
CA TRP A 415 4.27 -17.21 -22.22
C TRP A 415 4.37 -16.68 -20.80
N TRP A 416 3.65 -15.57 -20.47
CA TRP A 416 3.62 -14.99 -19.13
C TRP A 416 2.71 -15.80 -18.20
N LEU A 417 1.59 -16.29 -18.71
CA LEU A 417 0.73 -17.24 -18.00
C LEU A 417 1.47 -18.56 -17.69
N GLU A 418 2.28 -19.06 -18.62
CA GLU A 418 3.11 -20.27 -18.41
C GLU A 418 4.13 -20.04 -17.27
N ALA A 419 4.82 -18.88 -17.25
CA ALA A 419 5.73 -18.51 -16.16
C ALA A 419 5.03 -18.41 -14.79
N TYR A 420 3.86 -17.78 -14.75
CA TYR A 420 3.03 -17.73 -13.54
C TYR A 420 2.65 -19.14 -13.06
N LEU A 421 2.21 -20.02 -13.94
CA LEU A 421 1.83 -21.38 -13.59
C LEU A 421 3.02 -22.20 -13.06
N GLU A 422 4.22 -21.95 -13.55
CA GLU A 422 5.44 -22.56 -13.05
C GLU A 422 5.75 -22.09 -11.63
N VAL A 423 5.77 -20.77 -11.40
CA VAL A 423 5.99 -20.21 -10.05
C VAL A 423 4.89 -20.69 -9.09
N ARG A 424 3.64 -20.70 -9.51
CA ARG A 424 2.53 -21.20 -8.69
C ARG A 424 2.72 -22.67 -8.28
N ARG A 425 3.23 -23.51 -9.18
CA ARG A 425 3.56 -24.90 -8.89
C ARG A 425 4.71 -25.00 -7.88
N GLU A 426 5.79 -24.24 -8.08
CA GLU A 426 6.90 -24.20 -7.14
C GLU A 426 6.44 -23.79 -5.72
N LEU A 427 5.59 -22.77 -5.61
CA LEU A 427 5.03 -22.36 -4.33
C LEU A 427 4.18 -23.45 -3.67
N SER A 428 3.42 -24.21 -4.46
CA SER A 428 2.67 -25.36 -3.95
C SER A 428 3.59 -26.49 -3.50
N ASP A 429 4.67 -26.76 -4.23
CA ASP A 429 5.69 -27.77 -3.85
C ASP A 429 6.45 -27.35 -2.58
N MET A 430 6.55 -26.04 -2.29
CA MET A 430 7.08 -25.51 -1.04
C MET A 430 6.08 -25.62 0.15
N GLY A 431 4.86 -26.10 -0.08
CA GLY A 431 3.86 -26.34 0.95
C GLY A 431 2.76 -25.27 1.07
N LEU A 432 2.68 -24.32 0.12
CA LEU A 432 1.59 -23.34 0.09
C LEU A 432 0.31 -23.94 -0.53
N ASP A 433 -0.79 -23.99 0.22
CA ASP A 433 -2.10 -24.44 -0.26
C ASP A 433 -2.83 -23.31 -1.03
N LEU A 434 -2.46 -23.14 -2.30
CA LEU A 434 -3.02 -22.08 -3.16
C LEU A 434 -4.42 -22.41 -3.69
N GLU A 435 -4.86 -23.68 -3.64
CA GLU A 435 -6.17 -24.09 -4.15
C GLU A 435 -7.33 -23.68 -3.22
N ARG A 436 -7.12 -23.79 -1.92
CA ARG A 436 -8.13 -23.37 -0.92
C ARG A 436 -8.34 -21.87 -0.84
N GLY A 437 -7.39 -21.08 -1.34
CA GLY A 437 -7.52 -19.62 -1.44
C GLY A 437 -8.54 -19.20 -2.49
N ALA A 438 -8.69 -19.95 -3.56
CA ALA A 438 -9.61 -19.68 -4.66
C ALA A 438 -11.07 -20.10 -4.37
N GLY A 439 -11.30 -20.99 -3.40
CA GLY A 439 -12.62 -21.58 -3.10
C GLY A 439 -13.52 -20.80 -2.14
N GLY A 440 -13.11 -19.67 -1.62
CA GLY A 440 -13.84 -18.87 -0.62
C GLY A 440 -14.85 -17.84 -1.15
N ALA A 441 -15.16 -17.87 -2.44
CA ALA A 441 -16.09 -16.90 -3.07
C ALA A 441 -17.53 -17.43 -3.26
N SER A 442 -17.86 -18.58 -2.64
CA SER A 442 -19.24 -19.11 -2.67
C SER A 442 -19.64 -19.51 -1.25
N ASP A 443 -20.22 -18.54 -0.52
CA ASP A 443 -21.37 -18.74 0.39
C ASP A 443 -21.95 -17.36 0.78
#